data_68e0e0b389b58515f94007dff8bb791b
#
_entry.id   68e0e0b389b58515f94007dff8bb791b
#
_cell.length_a   1.000
_cell.length_b   1.000
_cell.length_c   1.000
_cell.angle_alpha   90.00
_cell.angle_beta   90.00
_cell.angle_gamma   90.00
#
_symmetry.space_group_name_H-M   'P 1'
#
loop_
_entity.id
_entity.type
_entity.pdbx_description
1 polymer ?
#
loop_
_entity_poly.entity_id
_entity_poly.type
_entity_poly.pdbx_seq_one_letter_code
_entity_poly.pdbx_strand_id
1 'polypeptide(L)'
;MDSSILATPIMQRALDWVEDVLSNKIVSCQRTKQACKRFRSDLKRAGTDQFPYVFDAEASEHMCAFIEALPHVEGAWAARGETIALLGWQAFLISQIGGWRHMVSGLRRFRTAYVEVPRKNGKSTLLAGVGLYFLSVDDEPGAKVYSAAASTHQAREVFDRARAIALAAKIDGEDLVNLLGLKVEEHKIKTTDVAAVFQPVASQTKSKDGKNPHCAIIDELHEHEKRDVWDSMSSALGAREHPLLIAITTAGYNTAGVCYEQRKYLQRVLDGTYEDESYFGLIFEADEGDEPGDPVVWAKANPSINASKSMQYMQDEWKKAAASPAAMGEFLRKHLDIWTSVGASALDMTAWRQAENSQMQLSDFRGCRAFIGVDLATRNDPASVTVVIPDGPRNDIFRVFSWHFLPEKVVSAPGNEHLWGWTKEGYIRTTPGAELDLNIVEALVLQLAGMGDDTWGWSGVPSLDVEMVVYDALFASQMAANWEGEGLTAVELRSRASNLNEPFNKLIAAVDDQRLINDGNPVLTWMAGNTMLKQVQGGDYIYPTKLTPEDKIDGIVALMNALWPLSQVADSEDTRTVTQGYVDV
;
A
#
# COMPACT_ATOMS: atom_id res chain seq x y z
N MET A 1 19.79 26.24 24.79
CA MET A 1 18.38 26.48 25.07
C MET A 1 18.17 26.34 26.56
N ASP A 2 17.54 27.32 27.15
CA ASP A 2 17.21 27.26 28.56
C ASP A 2 16.21 26.13 28.80
N SER A 3 16.61 25.13 29.59
CA SER A 3 15.79 23.96 29.91
C SER A 3 14.48 24.28 30.64
N SER A 4 14.34 25.54 31.11
CA SER A 4 13.15 26.03 31.79
C SER A 4 11.97 26.33 30.84
N ILE A 5 12.21 26.54 29.54
CA ILE A 5 11.19 26.92 28.54
C ILE A 5 10.40 25.69 28.01
N LEU A 6 10.92 24.49 28.20
CA LEU A 6 10.28 23.26 27.70
C LEU A 6 9.52 22.46 28.79
N ALA A 7 9.44 22.96 30.00
CA ALA A 7 9.03 22.18 31.17
C ALA A 7 7.54 22.25 31.54
N THR A 8 6.65 22.33 30.56
CA THR A 8 5.23 22.10 30.81
C THR A 8 4.95 20.59 30.91
N PRO A 9 3.98 20.13 31.72
CA PRO A 9 3.80 18.71 32.01
C PRO A 9 3.57 17.83 30.78
N ILE A 10 2.79 18.31 29.78
CA ILE A 10 2.49 17.51 28.60
C ILE A 10 3.66 17.55 27.62
N MET A 11 4.33 18.71 27.50
CA MET A 11 5.55 18.83 26.70
C MET A 11 6.65 17.94 27.25
N GLN A 12 6.81 17.86 28.58
CA GLN A 12 7.78 16.95 29.20
C GLN A 12 7.47 15.48 28.84
N ARG A 13 6.20 15.07 28.83
CA ARG A 13 5.79 13.73 28.38
C ARG A 13 6.17 13.45 26.93
N ALA A 14 6.04 14.45 26.04
CA ALA A 14 6.46 14.33 24.66
C ALA A 14 7.98 14.19 24.53
N LEU A 15 8.74 14.98 25.29
CA LEU A 15 10.21 14.91 25.32
C LEU A 15 10.72 13.59 25.91
N ASP A 16 10.14 13.13 27.01
CA ASP A 16 10.48 11.85 27.62
C ASP A 16 10.25 10.71 26.64
N TRP A 17 9.14 10.75 25.89
CA TRP A 17 8.86 9.76 24.85
C TRP A 17 9.93 9.78 23.75
N VAL A 18 10.34 10.96 23.28
CA VAL A 18 11.43 11.09 22.28
C VAL A 18 12.74 10.49 22.81
N GLU A 19 13.12 10.80 24.06
CA GLU A 19 14.34 10.24 24.66
C GLU A 19 14.24 8.72 24.87
N ASP A 20 13.10 8.21 25.30
CA ASP A 20 12.85 6.79 25.50
C ASP A 20 12.90 6.02 24.16
N VAL A 21 12.43 6.62 23.05
CA VAL A 21 12.55 6.06 21.69
C VAL A 21 14.03 6.06 21.25
N LEU A 22 14.74 7.17 21.42
CA LEU A 22 16.12 7.31 20.93
C LEU A 22 17.13 6.50 21.76
N SER A 23 16.84 6.28 23.05
CA SER A 23 17.63 5.40 23.93
C SER A 23 17.28 3.93 23.82
N ASN A 24 16.28 3.55 22.98
CA ASN A 24 15.71 2.20 22.85
C ASN A 24 15.05 1.66 24.13
N LYS A 25 14.67 2.51 25.07
CA LYS A 25 13.85 2.14 26.22
C LYS A 25 12.42 1.80 25.77
N ILE A 26 11.89 2.53 24.76
CA ILE A 26 10.70 2.18 24.00
C ILE A 26 11.17 1.55 22.68
N VAL A 27 10.75 0.31 22.45
CA VAL A 27 10.97 -0.37 21.16
C VAL A 27 10.19 0.35 20.08
N SER A 28 10.86 0.81 19.02
CA SER A 28 10.27 1.61 17.96
C SER A 28 10.92 1.31 16.62
N CYS A 29 10.16 1.43 15.54
CA CYS A 29 10.67 1.23 14.18
C CYS A 29 11.66 2.33 13.77
N GLN A 30 12.40 2.06 12.70
CA GLN A 30 13.40 2.99 12.16
C GLN A 30 12.78 4.34 11.81
N ARG A 31 11.59 4.39 11.21
CA ARG A 31 10.91 5.62 10.78
C ARG A 31 10.53 6.52 11.95
N THR A 32 9.99 5.94 13.02
CA THR A 32 9.71 6.66 14.26
C THR A 32 11.00 7.27 14.87
N LYS A 33 12.10 6.48 14.90
CA LYS A 33 13.40 6.98 15.39
C LYS A 33 13.95 8.12 14.53
N GLN A 34 13.76 8.06 13.21
CA GLN A 34 14.16 9.15 12.30
C GLN A 34 13.39 10.44 12.58
N ALA A 35 12.06 10.36 12.79
CA ALA A 35 11.25 11.52 13.14
C ALA A 35 11.71 12.17 14.48
N CYS A 36 11.99 11.35 15.48
CA CYS A 36 12.57 11.83 16.76
C CYS A 36 13.95 12.48 16.59
N LYS A 37 14.82 11.88 15.75
CA LYS A 37 16.14 12.47 15.42
C LYS A 37 16.01 13.81 14.70
N ARG A 38 15.07 13.91 13.73
CA ARG A 38 14.78 15.17 13.02
C ARG A 38 14.37 16.26 14.01
N PHE A 39 13.43 15.97 14.91
CA PHE A 39 13.03 16.92 15.95
C PHE A 39 14.20 17.40 16.80
N ARG A 40 15.06 16.50 17.29
CA ARG A 40 16.26 16.88 18.06
C ARG A 40 17.25 17.72 17.25
N SER A 41 17.40 17.43 15.96
CA SER A 41 18.23 18.22 15.04
C SER A 41 17.64 19.60 14.83
N ASP A 42 16.33 19.69 14.65
CA ASP A 42 15.61 20.94 14.45
C ASP A 42 15.71 21.87 15.68
N LEU A 43 15.59 21.31 16.89
CA LEU A 43 15.80 22.08 18.13
C LEU A 43 17.21 22.67 18.23
N LYS A 44 18.25 21.99 17.72
CA LYS A 44 19.64 22.50 17.74
C LYS A 44 19.85 23.63 16.74
N ARG A 45 19.17 23.64 15.62
CA ARG A 45 19.30 24.68 14.57
C ARG A 45 18.21 25.75 14.63
N ALA A 46 17.31 25.68 15.62
CA ALA A 46 16.20 26.61 15.77
C ALA A 46 16.67 28.07 15.88
N GLY A 47 15.99 28.98 15.18
CA GLY A 47 16.26 30.40 15.18
C GLY A 47 17.53 30.86 14.44
N THR A 48 18.10 29.97 13.60
CA THR A 48 19.21 30.38 12.71
C THR A 48 18.69 30.93 11.38
N ASP A 49 19.53 31.68 10.65
CA ASP A 49 19.19 32.21 9.32
C ASP A 49 18.79 31.12 8.32
N GLN A 50 19.40 29.93 8.43
CA GLN A 50 19.11 28.78 7.58
C GLN A 50 17.88 28.00 8.04
N PHE A 51 17.45 28.19 9.29
CA PHE A 51 16.28 27.56 9.86
C PHE A 51 15.50 28.55 10.74
N PRO A 52 14.72 29.45 10.11
CA PRO A 52 14.03 30.56 10.78
C PRO A 52 12.76 30.10 11.54
N TYR A 53 12.81 28.92 12.15
CA TYR A 53 11.74 28.38 12.97
C TYR A 53 12.20 28.23 14.41
N VAL A 54 11.31 28.52 15.34
CA VAL A 54 11.49 28.32 16.77
C VAL A 54 10.40 27.43 17.33
N PHE A 55 10.70 26.70 18.38
CA PHE A 55 9.72 25.86 19.05
C PHE A 55 9.04 26.67 20.16
N ASP A 56 7.76 26.95 19.99
CA ASP A 56 6.91 27.61 20.97
C ASP A 56 6.25 26.55 21.86
N ALA A 57 6.80 26.38 23.06
CA ALA A 57 6.33 25.40 24.02
C ALA A 57 4.94 25.75 24.59
N GLU A 58 4.60 27.05 24.72
CA GLU A 58 3.27 27.48 25.21
C GLU A 58 2.18 27.15 24.18
N ALA A 59 2.41 27.46 22.91
CA ALA A 59 1.48 27.09 21.83
C ALA A 59 1.31 25.57 21.70
N SER A 60 2.39 24.82 21.90
CA SER A 60 2.36 23.34 21.94
C SER A 60 1.51 22.83 23.11
N GLU A 61 1.79 23.31 24.32
CA GLU A 61 1.06 22.91 25.53
C GLU A 61 -0.41 23.30 25.44
N HIS A 62 -0.72 24.50 24.92
CA HIS A 62 -2.11 24.96 24.78
C HIS A 62 -2.94 24.03 23.89
N MET A 63 -2.41 23.58 22.76
CA MET A 63 -3.12 22.65 21.90
C MET A 63 -3.28 21.27 22.55
N CYS A 64 -2.23 20.77 23.22
CA CYS A 64 -2.29 19.50 23.94
C CYS A 64 -3.27 19.55 25.12
N ALA A 65 -3.21 20.60 25.94
CA ALA A 65 -4.09 20.79 27.11
C ALA A 65 -5.56 20.91 26.71
N PHE A 66 -5.85 21.61 25.60
CA PHE A 66 -7.22 21.65 25.07
C PHE A 66 -7.75 20.25 24.78
N ILE A 67 -6.95 19.40 24.11
CA ILE A 67 -7.37 18.03 23.78
C ILE A 67 -7.53 17.20 25.06
N GLU A 68 -6.66 17.36 26.06
CA GLU A 68 -6.76 16.63 27.35
C GLU A 68 -7.95 17.10 28.21
N ALA A 69 -8.46 18.31 27.99
CA ALA A 69 -9.68 18.78 28.64
C ALA A 69 -10.96 18.13 28.08
N LEU A 70 -10.90 17.50 26.91
CA LEU A 70 -12.05 16.88 26.27
C LEU A 70 -12.33 15.48 26.86
N PRO A 71 -13.63 15.11 27.05
CA PRO A 71 -13.99 13.80 27.57
C PRO A 71 -13.89 12.69 26.54
N HIS A 72 -13.69 11.47 27.01
CA HIS A 72 -14.04 10.31 26.22
C HIS A 72 -15.56 10.19 26.08
N VAL A 73 -16.04 9.83 24.87
CA VAL A 73 -17.50 9.72 24.59
C VAL A 73 -17.92 8.27 24.29
N GLU A 74 -16.98 7.33 24.29
CA GLU A 74 -17.23 5.93 24.01
C GLU A 74 -16.39 5.01 24.90
N GLY A 75 -16.90 3.79 25.11
CA GLY A 75 -16.20 2.73 25.81
C GLY A 75 -16.06 2.91 27.32
N ALA A 76 -15.12 2.17 27.91
CA ALA A 76 -14.94 2.11 29.36
C ALA A 76 -14.46 3.45 29.96
N TRP A 77 -13.68 4.22 29.25
CA TRP A 77 -13.21 5.54 29.70
C TRP A 77 -14.37 6.53 29.82
N ALA A 78 -15.24 6.57 28.80
CA ALA A 78 -16.45 7.39 28.85
C ALA A 78 -17.38 6.98 30.01
N ALA A 79 -17.54 5.65 30.23
CA ALA A 79 -18.35 5.15 31.35
C ALA A 79 -17.80 5.56 32.73
N ARG A 80 -16.50 5.83 32.85
CA ARG A 80 -15.86 6.33 34.08
C ARG A 80 -15.77 7.86 34.15
N GLY A 81 -16.22 8.58 33.10
CA GLY A 81 -16.17 10.03 33.02
C GLY A 81 -14.76 10.57 32.84
N GLU A 82 -13.85 9.80 32.24
CA GLU A 82 -12.46 10.20 32.05
C GLU A 82 -12.30 11.15 30.86
N THR A 83 -11.38 12.11 31.00
CA THR A 83 -10.93 12.95 29.89
C THR A 83 -9.82 12.26 29.09
N ILE A 84 -9.55 12.78 27.89
CA ILE A 84 -8.49 12.27 27.03
C ILE A 84 -7.14 12.49 27.73
N ALA A 85 -6.36 11.43 27.89
CA ALA A 85 -4.96 11.52 28.32
C ALA A 85 -4.06 11.20 27.12
N LEU A 86 -3.35 12.20 26.60
CA LEU A 86 -2.45 12.03 25.46
C LEU A 86 -1.29 11.12 25.85
N LEU A 87 -1.12 10.03 25.12
CA LEU A 87 0.09 9.21 25.22
C LEU A 87 1.31 9.99 24.70
N GLY A 88 2.54 9.60 25.09
CA GLY A 88 3.75 10.30 24.71
C GLY A 88 3.88 10.56 23.20
N TRP A 89 3.55 9.58 22.35
CA TRP A 89 3.56 9.74 20.90
C TRP A 89 2.50 10.71 20.38
N GLN A 90 1.32 10.75 21.01
CA GLN A 90 0.24 11.68 20.67
C GLN A 90 0.60 13.10 21.10
N ALA A 91 1.12 13.25 22.31
CA ALA A 91 1.64 14.53 22.79
C ALA A 91 2.78 15.04 21.88
N PHE A 92 3.67 14.15 21.44
CA PHE A 92 4.72 14.50 20.47
C PHE A 92 4.12 14.95 19.12
N LEU A 93 3.18 14.21 18.54
CA LEU A 93 2.51 14.59 17.29
C LEU A 93 1.86 15.97 17.38
N ILE A 94 1.05 16.20 18.42
CA ILE A 94 0.33 17.46 18.60
C ILE A 94 1.31 18.61 18.89
N SER A 95 2.36 18.36 19.67
CA SER A 95 3.38 19.36 19.94
C SER A 95 4.14 19.81 18.68
N GLN A 96 4.40 18.88 17.74
CA GLN A 96 5.03 19.26 16.48
C GLN A 96 4.10 20.16 15.64
N ILE A 97 2.83 19.82 15.56
CA ILE A 97 1.84 20.61 14.81
C ILE A 97 1.63 21.98 15.45
N GLY A 98 1.48 22.04 16.76
CA GLY A 98 1.18 23.28 17.51
C GLY A 98 2.39 24.18 17.74
N GLY A 99 3.59 23.61 18.00
CA GLY A 99 4.70 24.34 18.60
C GLY A 99 5.68 24.98 17.62
N TRP A 100 5.90 24.44 16.43
CA TRP A 100 6.88 25.03 15.51
C TRP A 100 6.33 26.28 14.80
N ARG A 101 6.98 27.41 15.00
CA ARG A 101 6.59 28.73 14.46
C ARG A 101 7.74 29.38 13.71
N HIS A 102 7.43 30.07 12.61
CA HIS A 102 8.40 30.92 11.93
C HIS A 102 8.67 32.17 12.77
N MET A 103 9.92 32.44 13.07
CA MET A 103 10.34 33.45 14.07
C MET A 103 9.90 34.90 13.75
N VAL A 104 9.67 35.25 12.48
CA VAL A 104 9.27 36.61 12.08
C VAL A 104 7.74 36.71 11.89
N SER A 105 7.15 35.74 11.19
CA SER A 105 5.70 35.81 10.85
C SER A 105 4.81 35.16 11.92
N GLY A 106 5.34 34.36 12.83
CA GLY A 106 4.56 33.55 13.78
C GLY A 106 3.78 32.40 13.14
N LEU A 107 3.89 32.25 11.82
CA LEU A 107 3.13 31.23 11.08
C LEU A 107 3.61 29.83 11.44
N ARG A 108 2.68 28.87 11.41
CA ARG A 108 2.96 27.44 11.63
C ARG A 108 3.95 26.93 10.58
N ARG A 109 4.99 26.18 11.03
CA ARG A 109 5.96 25.54 10.14
C ARG A 109 5.30 24.44 9.32
N PHE A 110 4.63 23.49 9.99
CA PHE A 110 4.07 22.33 9.34
C PHE A 110 2.68 22.62 8.78
N ARG A 111 2.56 22.50 7.46
CA ARG A 111 1.30 22.66 6.72
C ARG A 111 0.68 21.33 6.34
N THR A 112 1.48 20.28 6.28
CA THR A 112 1.04 18.91 6.03
C THR A 112 1.61 17.99 7.09
N ALA A 113 0.76 17.13 7.65
CA ALA A 113 1.13 16.06 8.56
C ALA A 113 0.61 14.72 8.03
N TYR A 114 1.49 13.72 7.90
CA TYR A 114 1.14 12.36 7.52
C TYR A 114 1.47 11.41 8.66
N VAL A 115 0.47 10.68 9.13
CA VAL A 115 0.62 9.74 10.25
C VAL A 115 0.13 8.37 9.85
N GLU A 116 1.01 7.38 9.91
CA GLU A 116 0.68 5.99 9.65
C GLU A 116 0.85 5.20 10.94
N VAL A 117 -0.25 4.63 11.41
CA VAL A 117 -0.31 3.89 12.67
C VAL A 117 -1.41 2.83 12.62
N PRO A 118 -1.18 1.60 13.11
CA PRO A 118 -2.14 0.50 13.06
C PRO A 118 -3.51 0.84 13.67
N ARG A 119 -4.51 0.06 13.33
CA ARG A 119 -5.87 0.19 13.90
C ARG A 119 -5.88 0.09 15.41
N LYS A 120 -6.85 0.78 16.05
CA LYS A 120 -7.08 0.82 17.52
C LYS A 120 -5.98 1.53 18.33
N ASN A 121 -5.23 2.44 17.70
CA ASN A 121 -4.27 3.32 18.41
C ASN A 121 -4.86 4.71 18.76
N GLY A 122 -6.17 4.91 18.71
CA GLY A 122 -6.84 6.14 19.18
C GLY A 122 -6.91 7.27 18.14
N LYS A 123 -6.72 6.98 16.83
CA LYS A 123 -6.69 7.95 15.72
C LYS A 123 -7.87 8.92 15.72
N SER A 124 -9.10 8.41 15.61
CA SER A 124 -10.30 9.21 15.36
C SER A 124 -10.64 10.13 16.54
N THR A 125 -10.37 9.71 17.79
CA THR A 125 -10.56 10.56 18.97
C THR A 125 -9.57 11.72 18.99
N LEU A 126 -8.31 11.46 18.66
CA LEU A 126 -7.28 12.50 18.55
C LEU A 126 -7.64 13.52 17.47
N LEU A 127 -8.05 13.05 16.28
CA LEU A 127 -8.45 13.91 15.16
C LEU A 127 -9.72 14.74 15.47
N ALA A 128 -10.65 14.19 16.23
CA ALA A 128 -11.82 14.93 16.67
C ALA A 128 -11.42 16.12 17.56
N GLY A 129 -10.48 15.92 18.48
CA GLY A 129 -9.92 16.99 19.31
C GLY A 129 -9.16 18.04 18.48
N VAL A 130 -8.36 17.61 17.51
CA VAL A 130 -7.69 18.51 16.55
C VAL A 130 -8.72 19.34 15.78
N GLY A 131 -9.79 18.71 15.26
CA GLY A 131 -10.86 19.40 14.53
C GLY A 131 -11.57 20.48 15.35
N LEU A 132 -11.85 20.21 16.62
CA LEU A 132 -12.46 21.19 17.54
C LEU A 132 -11.50 22.34 17.87
N TYR A 133 -10.23 22.05 18.08
CA TYR A 133 -9.20 23.07 18.29
C TYR A 133 -9.12 24.06 17.11
N PHE A 134 -8.99 23.54 15.89
CA PHE A 134 -8.93 24.36 14.68
C PHE A 134 -10.23 25.07 14.34
N LEU A 135 -11.36 24.61 14.85
CA LEU A 135 -12.64 25.28 14.65
C LEU A 135 -12.75 26.56 15.44
N SER A 136 -12.27 26.57 16.69
CA SER A 136 -12.69 27.58 17.67
C SER A 136 -11.60 28.10 18.61
N VAL A 137 -10.38 27.57 18.55
CA VAL A 137 -9.30 27.89 19.51
C VAL A 137 -8.01 28.38 18.81
N ASP A 138 -7.80 28.05 17.55
CA ASP A 138 -6.61 28.41 16.77
C ASP A 138 -6.66 29.84 16.18
N ASP A 139 -7.59 30.67 16.65
CA ASP A 139 -7.73 32.11 16.33
C ASP A 139 -7.85 32.48 14.83
N GLU A 140 -8.28 31.56 13.99
CA GLU A 140 -8.50 31.83 12.55
C GLU A 140 -9.91 32.30 12.27
N PRO A 141 -10.15 33.58 11.88
CA PRO A 141 -11.49 34.06 11.58
C PRO A 141 -12.14 33.32 10.43
N GLY A 142 -13.38 32.83 10.65
CA GLY A 142 -14.11 32.07 9.64
C GLY A 142 -13.43 30.75 9.28
N ALA A 143 -12.81 30.07 10.26
CA ALA A 143 -12.14 28.79 10.06
C ALA A 143 -13.05 27.76 9.37
N LYS A 144 -12.52 27.09 8.36
CA LYS A 144 -13.18 25.98 7.66
C LYS A 144 -12.44 24.69 8.00
N VAL A 145 -13.06 23.84 8.81
CA VAL A 145 -12.54 22.54 9.17
C VAL A 145 -13.31 21.47 8.41
N TYR A 146 -12.60 20.57 7.77
CA TYR A 146 -13.19 19.46 7.02
C TYR A 146 -12.67 18.12 7.51
N SER A 147 -13.57 17.19 7.81
CA SER A 147 -13.21 15.77 7.86
C SER A 147 -13.53 15.14 6.51
N ALA A 148 -12.54 14.58 5.87
CA ALA A 148 -12.63 14.02 4.52
C ALA A 148 -12.25 12.55 4.52
N ALA A 149 -12.98 11.72 3.76
CA ALA A 149 -12.68 10.32 3.57
C ALA A 149 -13.19 9.80 2.22
N ALA A 150 -12.88 8.55 1.88
CA ALA A 150 -13.30 7.89 0.65
C ALA A 150 -14.83 7.82 0.53
N SER A 151 -15.53 7.57 1.63
CA SER A 151 -16.98 7.50 1.70
C SER A 151 -17.58 8.53 2.67
N THR A 152 -18.87 8.85 2.47
CA THR A 152 -19.61 9.75 3.39
C THR A 152 -19.66 9.19 4.81
N HIS A 153 -19.80 7.89 4.95
CA HIS A 153 -19.84 7.24 6.27
C HIS A 153 -18.53 7.44 7.04
N GLN A 154 -17.40 7.16 6.39
CA GLN A 154 -16.08 7.35 7.01
C GLN A 154 -15.77 8.82 7.32
N ALA A 155 -16.11 9.76 6.40
CA ALA A 155 -15.93 11.18 6.67
C ALA A 155 -16.71 11.65 7.91
N ARG A 156 -17.82 11.00 8.24
CA ARG A 156 -18.62 11.27 9.44
C ARG A 156 -18.00 10.71 10.72
N GLU A 157 -17.16 9.70 10.68
CA GLU A 157 -16.61 9.08 11.91
C GLU A 157 -15.87 10.08 12.80
N VAL A 158 -14.97 10.87 12.23
CA VAL A 158 -14.26 11.92 12.96
C VAL A 158 -15.20 13.05 13.36
N PHE A 159 -16.07 13.47 12.44
CA PHE A 159 -17.03 14.55 12.69
C PHE A 159 -18.06 14.20 13.78
N ASP A 160 -18.68 13.01 13.70
CA ASP A 160 -19.70 12.59 14.68
C ASP A 160 -19.07 12.41 16.07
N ARG A 161 -17.80 11.96 16.14
CA ARG A 161 -17.04 11.92 17.39
C ARG A 161 -16.76 13.32 17.93
N ALA A 162 -16.32 14.27 17.10
CA ALA A 162 -16.14 15.67 17.50
C ALA A 162 -17.45 16.30 17.97
N ARG A 163 -18.55 15.99 17.30
CA ARG A 163 -19.90 16.42 17.68
C ARG A 163 -20.30 15.87 19.05
N ALA A 164 -20.08 14.57 19.29
CA ALA A 164 -20.38 13.95 20.59
C ALA A 164 -19.52 14.55 21.71
N ILE A 165 -18.22 14.76 21.46
CA ILE A 165 -17.30 15.42 22.40
C ILE A 165 -17.78 16.83 22.71
N ALA A 166 -18.09 17.66 21.71
CA ALA A 166 -18.54 19.04 21.92
C ALA A 166 -19.81 19.14 22.77
N LEU A 167 -20.74 18.18 22.63
CA LEU A 167 -21.97 18.14 23.40
C LEU A 167 -21.77 17.62 24.84
N ALA A 168 -20.77 16.78 25.09
CA ALA A 168 -20.52 16.16 26.39
C ALA A 168 -19.48 16.92 27.22
N ALA A 169 -18.61 17.73 26.59
CA ALA A 169 -17.49 18.35 27.25
C ALA A 169 -17.93 19.48 28.20
N LYS A 170 -17.30 19.51 29.38
CA LYS A 170 -17.36 20.60 30.35
C LYS A 170 -15.94 20.99 30.75
N ILE A 171 -15.65 22.28 30.71
CA ILE A 171 -14.39 22.85 31.18
C ILE A 171 -14.73 23.78 32.34
N ASP A 172 -14.11 23.56 33.50
CA ASP A 172 -14.38 24.31 34.74
C ASP A 172 -15.87 24.38 35.13
N GLY A 173 -16.63 23.32 34.79
CA GLY A 173 -18.08 23.20 35.08
C GLY A 173 -18.98 23.86 34.03
N GLU A 174 -18.47 24.56 33.05
CA GLU A 174 -19.20 25.18 31.95
C GLU A 174 -19.24 24.24 30.73
N ASP A 175 -20.37 24.15 30.05
CA ASP A 175 -20.52 23.37 28.82
C ASP A 175 -19.64 23.97 27.71
N LEU A 176 -18.83 23.15 27.03
CA LEU A 176 -17.94 23.57 25.96
C LEU A 176 -18.68 24.33 24.85
N VAL A 177 -19.91 23.93 24.57
CA VAL A 177 -20.78 24.58 23.57
C VAL A 177 -21.00 26.06 23.92
N ASN A 178 -21.23 26.38 25.20
CA ASN A 178 -21.44 27.74 25.68
C ASN A 178 -20.10 28.50 25.72
N LEU A 179 -19.06 27.86 26.28
CA LEU A 179 -17.73 28.45 26.45
C LEU A 179 -17.12 28.91 25.09
N LEU A 180 -17.30 28.10 24.06
CA LEU A 180 -16.75 28.39 22.72
C LEU A 180 -17.80 28.95 21.75
N GLY A 181 -19.01 29.26 22.20
CA GLY A 181 -20.08 29.79 21.34
C GLY A 181 -20.41 28.85 20.17
N LEU A 182 -20.51 27.55 20.41
CA LEU A 182 -20.74 26.58 19.37
C LEU A 182 -22.24 26.37 19.12
N LYS A 183 -22.61 26.18 17.85
CA LYS A 183 -23.88 25.64 17.44
C LYS A 183 -23.67 24.27 16.79
N VAL A 184 -24.07 23.21 17.51
CA VAL A 184 -23.88 21.83 17.10
C VAL A 184 -25.13 21.35 16.36
N GLU A 185 -25.01 21.15 15.05
CA GLU A 185 -26.06 20.62 14.17
C GLU A 185 -25.73 19.18 13.76
N GLU A 186 -26.62 18.50 13.06
CA GLU A 186 -26.41 17.10 12.65
C GLU A 186 -25.25 16.91 11.66
N HIS A 187 -25.03 17.88 10.77
CA HIS A 187 -24.07 17.79 9.69
C HIS A 187 -22.96 18.85 9.74
N LYS A 188 -22.97 19.69 10.74
CA LYS A 188 -21.95 20.73 10.94
C LYS A 188 -21.93 21.27 12.36
N ILE A 189 -20.76 21.69 12.80
CA ILE A 189 -20.56 22.48 14.01
C ILE A 189 -20.13 23.88 13.56
N LYS A 190 -20.72 24.93 14.11
CA LYS A 190 -20.42 26.33 13.76
C LYS A 190 -20.10 27.11 15.01
N THR A 191 -19.33 28.18 14.88
CA THR A 191 -19.28 29.25 15.89
C THR A 191 -20.39 30.27 15.63
N THR A 192 -20.86 30.92 16.67
CA THR A 192 -21.96 31.88 16.61
C THR A 192 -21.54 33.26 16.13
N ASP A 193 -20.26 33.62 16.30
CA ASP A 193 -19.70 34.96 16.13
C ASP A 193 -18.89 35.17 14.84
N VAL A 194 -18.06 34.20 14.45
CA VAL A 194 -17.08 34.38 13.37
C VAL A 194 -17.29 33.52 12.13
N ALA A 195 -18.45 32.93 11.96
CA ALA A 195 -18.84 32.11 10.80
C ALA A 195 -17.87 30.92 10.51
N ALA A 196 -17.16 30.42 11.52
CA ALA A 196 -16.36 29.21 11.40
C ALA A 196 -17.26 27.96 11.29
N VAL A 197 -16.80 26.91 10.60
CA VAL A 197 -17.57 25.68 10.42
C VAL A 197 -16.67 24.46 10.37
N PHE A 198 -17.09 23.40 11.06
CA PHE A 198 -16.56 22.05 10.92
C PHE A 198 -17.64 21.15 10.31
N GLN A 199 -17.33 20.45 9.23
CA GLN A 199 -18.26 19.58 8.51
C GLN A 199 -17.58 18.43 7.77
N PRO A 200 -18.26 17.27 7.59
CA PRO A 200 -17.75 16.16 6.82
C PRO A 200 -17.84 16.42 5.30
N VAL A 201 -16.89 15.87 4.54
CA VAL A 201 -16.84 15.96 3.07
C VAL A 201 -16.44 14.62 2.49
N ALA A 202 -17.26 14.06 1.59
CA ALA A 202 -16.95 12.81 0.90
C ALA A 202 -16.42 13.05 -0.52
N SER A 203 -15.73 12.07 -1.08
CA SER A 203 -15.16 12.08 -2.43
C SER A 203 -16.20 12.32 -3.54
N GLN A 204 -17.44 11.88 -3.33
CA GLN A 204 -18.53 11.97 -4.30
C GLN A 204 -19.22 13.34 -4.37
N THR A 205 -18.80 14.32 -3.57
CA THR A 205 -19.42 15.65 -3.56
C THR A 205 -19.02 16.41 -4.84
N LYS A 206 -20.00 16.71 -5.71
CA LYS A 206 -19.81 17.36 -7.03
C LYS A 206 -19.15 18.75 -6.97
N SER A 207 -19.14 19.42 -5.82
CA SER A 207 -18.54 20.74 -5.60
C SER A 207 -17.25 20.59 -4.78
N LYS A 208 -16.14 20.23 -5.44
CA LYS A 208 -14.82 20.19 -4.81
C LYS A 208 -14.10 21.55 -4.91
N ASP A 209 -14.45 22.37 -5.88
CA ASP A 209 -13.88 23.70 -6.11
C ASP A 209 -14.49 24.74 -5.17
N GLY A 210 -13.68 25.69 -4.72
CA GLY A 210 -14.09 26.78 -3.82
C GLY A 210 -14.02 26.45 -2.33
N LYS A 211 -13.38 25.33 -1.93
CA LYS A 211 -13.06 25.08 -0.54
C LYS A 211 -11.86 25.91 -0.11
N ASN A 212 -11.87 26.36 1.13
CA ASN A 212 -10.81 27.16 1.73
C ASN A 212 -10.54 26.61 3.14
N PRO A 213 -9.88 25.42 3.25
CA PRO A 213 -9.66 24.78 4.53
C PRO A 213 -8.65 25.56 5.37
N HIS A 214 -9.02 25.81 6.64
CA HIS A 214 -8.08 26.10 7.69
C HIS A 214 -7.48 24.79 8.24
N CYS A 215 -8.33 23.77 8.39
CA CYS A 215 -7.86 22.41 8.71
C CYS A 215 -8.60 21.38 7.84
N ALA A 216 -7.85 20.56 7.12
CA ALA A 216 -8.36 19.40 6.40
C ALA A 216 -7.85 18.13 7.09
N ILE A 217 -8.78 17.32 7.61
CA ILE A 217 -8.52 16.05 8.26
C ILE A 217 -8.89 14.94 7.30
N ILE A 218 -7.93 14.15 6.84
CA ILE A 218 -8.17 12.99 5.97
C ILE A 218 -7.94 11.73 6.80
N ASP A 219 -9.01 11.00 7.06
CA ASP A 219 -8.95 9.71 7.76
C ASP A 219 -8.92 8.56 6.76
N GLU A 220 -8.21 7.49 7.11
CA GLU A 220 -8.03 6.26 6.33
C GLU A 220 -7.65 6.53 4.85
N LEU A 221 -6.59 7.35 4.65
CA LEU A 221 -6.13 7.74 3.31
C LEU A 221 -5.83 6.53 2.40
N HIS A 222 -5.46 5.36 2.96
CA HIS A 222 -5.20 4.14 2.21
C HIS A 222 -6.44 3.57 1.49
N GLU A 223 -7.65 3.94 1.89
CA GLU A 223 -8.90 3.52 1.25
C GLU A 223 -9.32 4.42 0.06
N HIS A 224 -8.56 5.49 -0.21
CA HIS A 224 -8.84 6.38 -1.32
C HIS A 224 -8.29 5.80 -2.64
N GLU A 225 -9.17 5.26 -3.47
CA GLU A 225 -8.81 4.75 -4.81
C GLU A 225 -8.33 5.87 -5.75
N LYS A 226 -8.83 7.11 -5.56
CA LYS A 226 -8.55 8.27 -6.40
C LYS A 226 -7.90 9.38 -5.58
N ARG A 227 -7.07 10.19 -6.26
CA ARG A 227 -6.38 11.36 -5.69
C ARG A 227 -7.31 12.53 -5.36
N ASP A 228 -8.50 12.53 -5.89
CA ASP A 228 -9.43 13.70 -5.92
C ASP A 228 -9.60 14.42 -4.57
N VAL A 229 -9.70 13.67 -3.45
CA VAL A 229 -9.87 14.28 -2.12
C VAL A 229 -8.57 14.93 -1.67
N TRP A 230 -7.46 14.22 -1.81
CA TRP A 230 -6.14 14.74 -1.47
C TRP A 230 -5.81 16.00 -2.28
N ASP A 231 -5.92 15.94 -3.61
CA ASP A 231 -5.59 17.04 -4.51
C ASP A 231 -6.49 18.25 -4.27
N SER A 232 -7.79 18.03 -4.05
CA SER A 232 -8.73 19.11 -3.74
C SER A 232 -8.42 19.81 -2.40
N MET A 233 -8.03 19.06 -1.37
CA MET A 233 -7.71 19.63 -0.06
C MET A 233 -6.32 20.27 -0.03
N SER A 234 -5.31 19.63 -0.62
CA SER A 234 -3.95 20.15 -0.65
C SER A 234 -3.82 21.42 -1.51
N SER A 235 -4.45 21.45 -2.69
CA SER A 235 -4.45 22.65 -3.56
C SER A 235 -5.19 23.83 -2.94
N ALA A 236 -6.21 23.57 -2.11
CA ALA A 236 -7.02 24.60 -1.46
C ALA A 236 -6.33 25.26 -0.23
N LEU A 237 -5.22 24.71 0.26
CA LEU A 237 -4.49 25.27 1.43
C LEU A 237 -3.91 26.66 1.16
N GLY A 238 -3.64 26.99 -0.09
CA GLY A 238 -3.00 28.26 -0.47
C GLY A 238 -3.78 29.54 -0.15
N ALA A 239 -5.06 29.41 0.20
CA ALA A 239 -5.93 30.57 0.49
C ALA A 239 -5.89 31.01 1.98
N ARG A 240 -5.16 30.30 2.85
CA ARG A 240 -5.01 30.58 4.28
C ARG A 240 -3.54 30.75 4.65
N GLU A 241 -3.28 31.56 5.68
CA GLU A 241 -1.91 31.78 6.17
C GLU A 241 -1.40 30.61 7.01
N HIS A 242 -2.27 30.02 7.82
CA HIS A 242 -1.96 28.94 8.80
C HIS A 242 -2.67 27.60 8.51
N PRO A 243 -2.84 27.15 7.28
CA PRO A 243 -3.60 25.94 7.05
C PRO A 243 -2.87 24.70 7.56
N LEU A 244 -3.65 23.67 7.90
CA LEU A 244 -3.15 22.33 8.17
C LEU A 244 -3.91 21.29 7.35
N LEU A 245 -3.19 20.41 6.66
CA LEU A 245 -3.70 19.15 6.16
C LEU A 245 -3.10 18.05 7.00
N ILE A 246 -3.93 17.28 7.69
CA ILE A 246 -3.49 16.12 8.45
C ILE A 246 -4.14 14.86 7.88
N ALA A 247 -3.32 13.93 7.40
CA ALA A 247 -3.76 12.61 7.00
C ALA A 247 -3.31 11.58 8.03
N ILE A 248 -4.27 10.79 8.50
CA ILE A 248 -4.00 9.66 9.40
C ILE A 248 -4.53 8.38 8.75
N THR A 249 -3.72 7.32 8.78
CA THR A 249 -4.03 6.10 8.04
C THR A 249 -3.40 4.87 8.69
N THR A 250 -3.76 3.70 8.20
CA THR A 250 -3.01 2.45 8.34
C THR A 250 -2.36 2.11 7.02
N ALA A 251 -1.50 1.10 7.00
CA ALA A 251 -1.02 0.50 5.76
C ALA A 251 -2.19 -0.02 4.91
N GLY A 252 -2.06 0.14 3.61
CA GLY A 252 -2.98 -0.35 2.61
C GLY A 252 -2.36 -1.44 1.73
N TYR A 253 -2.96 -1.62 0.58
CA TYR A 253 -2.50 -2.55 -0.44
C TYR A 253 -2.20 -1.84 -1.78
N ASN A 254 -2.79 -0.69 -2.02
CA ASN A 254 -2.59 0.06 -3.26
C ASN A 254 -1.29 0.86 -3.22
N THR A 255 -0.20 0.25 -3.68
CA THR A 255 1.14 0.87 -3.73
C THR A 255 1.29 1.90 -4.87
N ALA A 256 0.32 2.00 -5.78
CA ALA A 256 0.23 3.06 -6.79
C ALA A 256 -0.65 4.24 -6.34
N GLY A 257 -1.33 4.11 -5.19
CA GLY A 257 -2.25 5.12 -4.67
C GLY A 257 -1.57 6.29 -3.98
N VAL A 258 -2.34 7.37 -3.82
CA VAL A 258 -1.88 8.62 -3.18
C VAL A 258 -1.34 8.41 -1.76
N CYS A 259 -1.89 7.47 -1.00
CA CYS A 259 -1.44 7.17 0.35
C CYS A 259 0.01 6.65 0.36
N TYR A 260 0.32 5.69 -0.51
CA TYR A 260 1.68 5.15 -0.62
C TYR A 260 2.67 6.17 -1.18
N GLU A 261 2.24 7.04 -2.09
CA GLU A 261 3.03 8.18 -2.57
C GLU A 261 3.40 9.12 -1.41
N GLN A 262 2.43 9.49 -0.55
CA GLN A 262 2.69 10.33 0.61
C GLN A 262 3.60 9.64 1.64
N ARG A 263 3.45 8.34 1.83
CA ARG A 263 4.38 7.54 2.62
C ARG A 263 5.81 7.62 2.05
N LYS A 264 5.98 7.38 0.75
CA LYS A 264 7.30 7.49 0.09
C LYS A 264 7.89 8.88 0.18
N TYR A 265 7.05 9.91 0.04
CA TYR A 265 7.47 11.29 0.22
C TYR A 265 8.02 11.52 1.63
N LEU A 266 7.26 11.11 2.67
CA LEU A 266 7.71 11.21 4.05
C LEU A 266 9.00 10.41 4.30
N GLN A 267 9.12 9.21 3.77
CA GLN A 267 10.34 8.41 3.91
C GLN A 267 11.56 9.17 3.39
N ARG A 268 11.48 9.81 2.22
CA ARG A 268 12.57 10.63 1.66
C ARG A 268 12.91 11.83 2.54
N VAL A 269 11.90 12.47 3.13
CA VAL A 269 12.11 13.57 4.09
C VAL A 269 12.81 13.07 5.35
N LEU A 270 12.40 11.92 5.89
CA LEU A 270 13.00 11.32 7.09
C LEU A 270 14.41 10.78 6.84
N ASP A 271 14.69 10.28 5.63
CA ASP A 271 16.02 9.83 5.21
C ASP A 271 16.98 11.00 4.90
N GLY A 272 16.47 12.24 4.83
CA GLY A 272 17.24 13.42 4.47
C GLY A 272 17.63 13.51 2.98
N THR A 273 16.99 12.68 2.13
CA THR A 273 17.21 12.72 0.66
C THR A 273 16.36 13.78 -0.02
N TYR A 274 15.38 14.32 0.70
CA TYR A 274 14.55 15.44 0.27
C TYR A 274 14.29 16.39 1.44
N GLU A 275 14.47 17.68 1.22
CA GLU A 275 14.25 18.71 2.24
C GLU A 275 12.86 19.32 2.06
N ASP A 276 12.00 19.17 3.06
CA ASP A 276 10.72 19.87 3.16
C ASP A 276 10.46 20.24 4.63
N GLU A 277 10.58 21.54 4.91
CA GLU A 277 10.37 22.08 6.25
C GLU A 277 8.89 22.22 6.62
N SER A 278 7.99 22.13 5.64
CA SER A 278 6.54 22.26 5.83
C SER A 278 5.83 20.91 6.02
N TYR A 279 6.54 19.79 5.82
CA TYR A 279 6.00 18.45 5.91
C TYR A 279 6.46 17.71 7.17
N PHE A 280 5.53 17.27 7.98
CA PHE A 280 5.76 16.47 9.17
C PHE A 280 5.16 15.07 9.00
N GLY A 281 5.71 14.07 9.71
CA GLY A 281 5.03 12.80 9.79
C GLY A 281 5.65 11.80 10.73
N LEU A 282 4.83 10.79 11.05
CA LEU A 282 5.16 9.63 11.86
C LEU A 282 4.71 8.35 11.17
N ILE A 283 5.54 7.33 11.18
CA ILE A 283 5.20 5.98 10.74
C ILE A 283 5.52 5.02 11.87
N PHE A 284 4.53 4.22 12.27
CA PHE A 284 4.65 3.15 13.25
C PHE A 284 4.39 1.82 12.56
N GLU A 285 5.43 1.05 12.33
CA GLU A 285 5.39 -0.19 11.55
C GLU A 285 6.31 -1.26 12.12
N ALA A 286 6.19 -2.48 11.66
CA ALA A 286 7.26 -3.45 11.79
C ALA A 286 8.37 -3.13 10.77
N ASP A 287 9.63 -3.26 11.18
CA ASP A 287 10.77 -3.08 10.28
C ASP A 287 10.95 -4.31 9.38
N GLU A 288 11.67 -4.14 8.27
CA GLU A 288 12.04 -5.24 7.40
C GLU A 288 12.87 -6.29 8.15
N GLY A 289 12.47 -7.56 8.03
CA GLY A 289 13.10 -8.68 8.73
C GLY A 289 12.56 -8.96 10.14
N ASP A 290 11.60 -8.17 10.62
CA ASP A 290 10.91 -8.47 11.88
C ASP A 290 9.99 -9.69 11.74
N GLU A 291 9.96 -10.55 12.76
CA GLU A 291 9.03 -11.69 12.84
C GLU A 291 7.62 -11.23 13.22
N PRO A 292 6.60 -11.41 12.35
CA PRO A 292 5.24 -10.91 12.60
C PRO A 292 4.57 -11.49 13.86
N GLY A 293 5.02 -12.66 14.31
CA GLY A 293 4.50 -13.34 15.52
C GLY A 293 5.12 -12.88 16.83
N ASP A 294 6.16 -12.05 16.79
CA ASP A 294 6.87 -11.61 17.99
C ASP A 294 6.10 -10.49 18.71
N PRO A 295 5.73 -10.65 19.99
CA PRO A 295 5.11 -9.60 20.80
C PRO A 295 5.92 -8.30 20.89
N VAL A 296 7.24 -8.35 20.73
CA VAL A 296 8.10 -7.15 20.70
C VAL A 296 7.83 -6.35 19.43
N VAL A 297 7.63 -7.02 18.29
CA VAL A 297 7.26 -6.38 17.01
C VAL A 297 5.86 -5.77 17.10
N TRP A 298 4.93 -6.43 17.80
CA TRP A 298 3.60 -5.86 18.03
C TRP A 298 3.67 -4.54 18.81
N ALA A 299 4.50 -4.50 19.86
CA ALA A 299 4.73 -3.27 20.64
C ALA A 299 5.44 -2.18 19.81
N LYS A 300 6.39 -2.57 18.93
CA LYS A 300 7.11 -1.68 18.01
C LYS A 300 6.14 -0.92 17.09
N ALA A 301 5.19 -1.63 16.48
CA ALA A 301 4.23 -1.07 15.53
C ALA A 301 3.04 -0.37 16.21
N ASN A 302 2.74 -0.66 17.49
CA ASN A 302 1.56 -0.14 18.17
C ASN A 302 1.92 0.73 19.38
N PRO A 303 2.10 2.04 19.19
CA PRO A 303 2.54 2.93 20.27
C PRO A 303 1.51 3.11 21.39
N SER A 304 0.26 2.66 21.19
CA SER A 304 -0.80 2.65 22.22
C SER A 304 -1.04 1.25 22.81
N ILE A 305 -0.07 0.34 22.67
CA ILE A 305 -0.16 -0.99 23.29
C ILE A 305 -0.32 -0.85 24.82
N ASN A 306 -1.13 -1.70 25.43
CA ASN A 306 -1.52 -1.64 26.84
C ASN A 306 -2.29 -0.37 27.29
N ALA A 307 -2.56 0.57 26.38
CA ALA A 307 -3.47 1.69 26.62
C ALA A 307 -4.80 1.45 25.90
N SER A 308 -4.88 1.70 24.60
CA SER A 308 -6.11 1.49 23.81
C SER A 308 -6.16 0.11 23.12
N LYS A 309 -5.05 -0.62 23.05
CA LYS A 309 -4.93 -1.94 22.45
C LYS A 309 -4.21 -2.91 23.40
N SER A 310 -4.88 -3.98 23.82
CA SER A 310 -4.26 -4.94 24.74
C SER A 310 -3.37 -5.95 24.02
N MET A 311 -2.33 -6.45 24.72
CA MET A 311 -1.47 -7.53 24.22
C MET A 311 -2.27 -8.82 23.98
N GLN A 312 -3.27 -9.11 24.82
CA GLN A 312 -4.16 -10.26 24.64
C GLN A 312 -4.93 -10.18 23.32
N TYR A 313 -5.45 -9.00 22.96
CA TYR A 313 -6.10 -8.80 21.68
C TYR A 313 -5.16 -9.08 20.51
N MET A 314 -3.91 -8.64 20.60
CA MET A 314 -2.90 -8.92 19.57
C MET A 314 -2.61 -10.42 19.43
N GLN A 315 -2.53 -11.15 20.55
CA GLN A 315 -2.35 -12.61 20.54
C GLN A 315 -3.52 -13.34 19.88
N ASP A 316 -4.75 -12.88 20.12
CA ASP A 316 -5.95 -13.49 19.55
C ASP A 316 -6.04 -13.21 18.03
N GLU A 317 -5.68 -12.01 17.58
CA GLU A 317 -5.61 -11.66 16.16
C GLU A 317 -4.48 -12.43 15.45
N TRP A 318 -3.32 -12.60 16.10
CA TRP A 318 -2.23 -13.42 15.57
C TRP A 318 -2.64 -14.89 15.37
N LYS A 319 -3.32 -15.51 16.35
CA LYS A 319 -3.82 -16.89 16.20
C LYS A 319 -4.74 -17.04 14.99
N LYS A 320 -5.60 -16.03 14.74
CA LYS A 320 -6.48 -16.03 13.55
C LYS A 320 -5.66 -15.86 12.26
N ALA A 321 -4.66 -14.97 12.29
CA ALA A 321 -3.78 -14.73 11.15
C ALA A 321 -2.99 -15.97 10.74
N ALA A 322 -2.46 -16.69 11.71
CA ALA A 322 -1.70 -17.93 11.47
C ALA A 322 -2.55 -19.06 10.86
N ALA A 323 -3.87 -18.95 10.92
CA ALA A 323 -4.78 -19.98 10.39
C ALA A 323 -5.05 -19.86 8.89
N SER A 324 -4.79 -18.71 8.25
CA SER A 324 -4.98 -18.54 6.81
C SER A 324 -4.15 -17.40 6.22
N PRO A 325 -3.65 -17.55 4.98
CA PRO A 325 -2.88 -16.52 4.28
C PRO A 325 -3.64 -15.18 4.15
N ALA A 326 -4.95 -15.23 3.89
CA ALA A 326 -5.78 -14.02 3.79
C ALA A 326 -5.85 -13.26 5.11
N ALA A 327 -6.04 -13.97 6.24
CA ALA A 327 -6.05 -13.38 7.57
C ALA A 327 -4.65 -12.85 7.95
N MET A 328 -3.58 -13.49 7.50
CA MET A 328 -2.20 -13.00 7.67
C MET A 328 -2.00 -11.66 6.98
N GLY A 329 -2.41 -11.51 5.72
CA GLY A 329 -2.33 -10.23 5.00
C GLY A 329 -3.09 -9.10 5.72
N GLU A 330 -4.26 -9.40 6.28
CA GLU A 330 -4.99 -8.43 7.10
C GLU A 330 -4.25 -8.06 8.40
N PHE A 331 -3.68 -9.05 9.08
CA PHE A 331 -2.91 -8.83 10.32
C PHE A 331 -1.71 -7.92 10.04
N LEU A 332 -0.94 -8.23 9.00
CA LEU A 332 0.22 -7.44 8.59
C LEU A 332 -0.15 -5.97 8.35
N ARG A 333 -1.20 -5.70 7.57
CA ARG A 333 -1.64 -4.33 7.29
C ARG A 333 -2.25 -3.63 8.50
N LYS A 334 -3.25 -4.27 9.14
CA LYS A 334 -4.09 -3.61 10.16
C LYS A 334 -3.43 -3.53 11.54
N HIS A 335 -2.44 -4.39 11.81
CA HIS A 335 -1.83 -4.50 13.13
C HIS A 335 -0.32 -4.25 13.18
N LEU A 336 0.37 -4.41 12.05
CA LEU A 336 1.82 -4.16 11.95
C LEU A 336 2.19 -3.03 10.98
N ASP A 337 1.20 -2.46 10.31
CA ASP A 337 1.38 -1.38 9.31
C ASP A 337 2.35 -1.75 8.17
N ILE A 338 2.38 -3.03 7.82
CA ILE A 338 3.16 -3.53 6.70
C ILE A 338 2.30 -3.41 5.44
N TRP A 339 2.78 -2.65 4.47
CA TRP A 339 2.16 -2.58 3.15
C TRP A 339 2.33 -3.92 2.45
N THR A 340 1.22 -4.56 2.17
CA THR A 340 1.20 -5.77 1.37
C THR A 340 0.59 -5.42 0.02
N SER A 341 1.22 -5.84 -1.07
CA SER A 341 0.54 -5.82 -2.35
C SER A 341 -0.67 -6.76 -2.21
N VAL A 342 -1.84 -6.17 -2.16
CA VAL A 342 -3.19 -6.78 -2.16
C VAL A 342 -3.42 -7.96 -1.22
N GLY A 343 -4.67 -8.16 -0.77
CA GLY A 343 -5.08 -9.30 0.03
C GLY A 343 -4.37 -10.57 -0.39
N ALA A 344 -3.74 -11.31 0.53
CA ALA A 344 -2.67 -12.29 0.32
C ALA A 344 -2.62 -12.82 -1.13
N SER A 345 -1.50 -12.63 -1.82
CA SER A 345 -1.30 -13.26 -3.13
C SER A 345 -1.85 -14.69 -3.08
N ALA A 346 -2.52 -15.13 -4.13
CA ALA A 346 -2.98 -16.51 -4.21
C ALA A 346 -1.82 -17.52 -4.08
N LEU A 347 -0.59 -17.05 -4.27
CA LEU A 347 0.64 -17.81 -4.15
C LEU A 347 1.37 -17.44 -2.84
N ASP A 348 1.93 -18.42 -2.14
CA ASP A 348 2.84 -18.15 -1.03
C ASP A 348 4.12 -17.49 -1.56
N MET A 349 4.24 -16.17 -1.37
CA MET A 349 5.38 -15.40 -1.85
C MET A 349 6.68 -15.71 -1.11
N THR A 350 6.62 -16.31 0.08
CA THR A 350 7.80 -16.78 0.79
C THR A 350 8.35 -18.04 0.11
N ALA A 351 7.47 -19.01 -0.15
CA ALA A 351 7.82 -20.23 -0.91
C ALA A 351 8.27 -19.89 -2.34
N TRP A 352 7.58 -18.93 -3.01
CA TRP A 352 7.95 -18.44 -4.34
C TRP A 352 9.40 -17.92 -4.38
N ARG A 353 9.79 -17.05 -3.44
CA ARG A 353 11.13 -16.48 -3.37
C ARG A 353 12.19 -17.50 -2.97
N GLN A 354 11.87 -18.46 -2.11
CA GLN A 354 12.77 -19.56 -1.78
C GLN A 354 13.06 -20.47 -2.98
N ALA A 355 12.14 -20.51 -3.93
CA ALA A 355 12.26 -21.26 -5.17
C ALA A 355 13.01 -20.50 -6.29
N GLU A 356 13.44 -19.26 -6.05
CA GLU A 356 14.25 -18.48 -7.01
C GLU A 356 15.66 -19.06 -7.12
N ASN A 357 16.07 -19.33 -8.36
CA ASN A 357 17.44 -19.78 -8.68
C ASN A 357 18.01 -18.94 -9.81
N SER A 358 18.57 -17.79 -9.49
CA SER A 358 19.18 -16.86 -10.44
C SER A 358 20.43 -17.40 -11.16
N GLN A 359 20.95 -18.57 -10.73
CA GLN A 359 22.06 -19.24 -11.40
C GLN A 359 21.57 -20.21 -12.49
N MET A 360 20.25 -20.50 -12.54
CA MET A 360 19.66 -21.39 -13.53
C MET A 360 19.66 -20.71 -14.90
N GLN A 361 20.24 -21.37 -15.90
CA GLN A 361 20.30 -20.86 -17.25
C GLN A 361 19.50 -21.76 -18.20
N LEU A 362 18.78 -21.16 -19.14
CA LEU A 362 18.00 -21.92 -20.12
C LEU A 362 18.90 -22.82 -20.98
N SER A 363 20.16 -22.46 -21.20
CA SER A 363 21.16 -23.26 -21.92
C SER A 363 21.41 -24.65 -21.31
N ASP A 364 21.18 -24.80 -19.99
CA ASP A 364 21.35 -26.07 -19.28
C ASP A 364 20.28 -27.09 -19.66
N PHE A 365 19.19 -26.62 -20.25
CA PHE A 365 18.01 -27.41 -20.65
C PHE A 365 17.87 -27.57 -22.17
N ARG A 366 18.93 -27.33 -22.93
CA ARG A 366 18.89 -27.45 -24.40
C ARG A 366 18.36 -28.83 -24.82
N GLY A 367 17.34 -28.84 -25.70
CA GLY A 367 16.69 -30.07 -26.18
C GLY A 367 15.84 -30.80 -25.15
N CYS A 368 15.64 -30.24 -23.94
CA CYS A 368 14.71 -30.81 -22.99
C CYS A 368 13.26 -30.55 -23.43
N ARG A 369 12.39 -31.47 -23.06
CA ARG A 369 10.94 -31.37 -23.23
C ARG A 369 10.42 -30.11 -22.54
N ALA A 370 9.62 -29.32 -23.25
CA ALA A 370 9.12 -28.05 -22.72
C ALA A 370 7.69 -27.76 -23.20
N PHE A 371 6.99 -26.97 -22.39
CA PHE A 371 5.69 -26.40 -22.71
C PHE A 371 5.79 -24.88 -22.66
N ILE A 372 5.21 -24.22 -23.65
CA ILE A 372 5.20 -22.76 -23.75
C ILE A 372 3.80 -22.26 -23.49
N GLY A 373 3.65 -21.31 -22.59
CA GLY A 373 2.43 -20.55 -22.39
C GLY A 373 2.60 -19.11 -22.84
N VAL A 374 1.61 -18.61 -23.54
CA VAL A 374 1.60 -17.24 -24.09
C VAL A 374 0.34 -16.52 -23.62
N ASP A 375 0.51 -15.30 -23.13
CA ASP A 375 -0.56 -14.35 -22.85
C ASP A 375 -0.27 -13.06 -23.60
N LEU A 376 -1.18 -12.61 -24.46
CA LEU A 376 -0.96 -11.52 -25.40
C LEU A 376 -1.71 -10.25 -25.03
N ALA A 377 -1.00 -9.15 -25.08
CA ALA A 377 -1.57 -7.81 -25.00
C ALA A 377 -0.84 -6.88 -25.98
N THR A 378 -1.52 -5.82 -26.44
CA THR A 378 -0.94 -4.93 -27.47
C THR A 378 -0.68 -3.51 -26.97
N ARG A 379 -1.26 -3.08 -25.84
CA ARG A 379 -1.21 -1.66 -25.44
C ARG A 379 -0.75 -1.42 -24.01
N ASN A 380 -1.54 -1.78 -23.02
CA ASN A 380 -1.31 -1.37 -21.63
C ASN A 380 -0.87 -2.52 -20.71
N ASP A 381 -1.24 -3.74 -21.06
CA ASP A 381 -0.82 -4.94 -20.34
C ASP A 381 0.40 -5.55 -21.04
N PRO A 382 1.30 -6.21 -20.31
CA PRO A 382 2.44 -6.91 -20.91
C PRO A 382 1.97 -8.11 -21.73
N ALA A 383 2.57 -8.33 -22.91
CA ALA A 383 2.57 -9.66 -23.47
C ALA A 383 3.62 -10.48 -22.74
N SER A 384 3.34 -11.74 -22.46
CA SER A 384 4.21 -12.62 -21.69
C SER A 384 4.33 -14.00 -22.34
N VAL A 385 5.57 -14.50 -22.35
CA VAL A 385 5.90 -15.88 -22.75
C VAL A 385 6.53 -16.56 -21.56
N THR A 386 5.99 -17.71 -21.14
CA THR A 386 6.56 -18.50 -20.06
C THR A 386 6.82 -19.92 -20.54
N VAL A 387 8.00 -20.43 -20.23
CA VAL A 387 8.41 -21.81 -20.53
C VAL A 387 8.39 -22.62 -19.24
N VAL A 388 7.78 -23.79 -19.30
CA VAL A 388 7.81 -24.80 -18.23
C VAL A 388 8.53 -26.03 -18.75
N ILE A 389 9.60 -26.42 -18.06
CA ILE A 389 10.36 -27.63 -18.32
C ILE A 389 10.13 -28.60 -17.16
N PRO A 390 9.39 -29.70 -17.38
CA PRO A 390 9.25 -30.75 -16.37
C PRO A 390 10.59 -31.42 -16.09
N ASP A 391 10.91 -31.61 -14.82
CA ASP A 391 12.17 -32.17 -14.34
C ASP A 391 11.91 -33.16 -13.18
N GLY A 392 12.94 -33.89 -12.82
CA GLY A 392 12.87 -34.90 -11.76
C GLY A 392 12.36 -36.27 -12.22
N PRO A 393 12.45 -37.29 -11.35
CA PRO A 393 12.11 -38.67 -11.72
C PRO A 393 10.64 -38.91 -12.09
N ARG A 394 9.75 -38.02 -11.66
CA ARG A 394 8.30 -38.07 -11.91
C ARG A 394 7.80 -36.97 -12.84
N ASN A 395 8.69 -36.12 -13.38
CA ASN A 395 8.35 -34.90 -14.10
C ASN A 395 7.43 -33.96 -13.29
N ASP A 396 7.59 -33.91 -11.98
CA ASP A 396 6.78 -33.18 -11.02
C ASP A 396 7.49 -31.93 -10.44
N ILE A 397 8.72 -31.69 -10.84
CA ILE A 397 9.46 -30.44 -10.62
C ILE A 397 9.33 -29.60 -11.89
N PHE A 398 9.03 -28.31 -11.75
CA PHE A 398 8.81 -27.39 -12.88
C PHE A 398 9.87 -26.30 -12.88
N ARG A 399 10.72 -26.29 -13.91
CA ARG A 399 11.69 -25.21 -14.15
C ARG A 399 11.01 -24.16 -15.02
N VAL A 400 11.04 -22.91 -14.56
CA VAL A 400 10.28 -21.81 -15.17
C VAL A 400 11.21 -20.70 -15.63
N PHE A 401 11.05 -20.27 -16.88
CA PHE A 401 11.69 -19.10 -17.49
C PHE A 401 10.61 -18.21 -18.10
N SER A 402 10.82 -16.88 -18.06
CA SER A 402 9.81 -15.96 -18.58
C SER A 402 10.40 -14.76 -19.32
N TRP A 403 9.65 -14.25 -20.29
CA TRP A 403 9.93 -13.03 -21.05
C TRP A 403 8.68 -12.16 -21.08
N HIS A 404 8.90 -10.85 -20.96
CA HIS A 404 7.82 -9.87 -20.88
C HIS A 404 8.06 -8.74 -21.88
N PHE A 405 7.00 -8.28 -22.54
CA PHE A 405 7.04 -7.34 -23.63
C PHE A 405 6.05 -6.19 -23.41
N LEU A 406 6.46 -4.96 -23.67
CA LEU A 406 5.62 -3.77 -23.59
C LEU A 406 5.95 -2.78 -24.71
N PRO A 407 4.99 -1.93 -25.12
CA PRO A 407 5.30 -0.80 -25.98
C PRO A 407 6.22 0.19 -25.27
N GLU A 408 7.17 0.81 -25.98
CA GLU A 408 8.10 1.81 -25.44
C GLU A 408 7.37 2.99 -24.78
N LYS A 409 6.23 3.42 -25.35
CA LYS A 409 5.41 4.50 -24.80
C LYS A 409 4.84 4.18 -23.41
N VAL A 410 4.53 2.92 -23.13
CA VAL A 410 4.02 2.50 -21.81
C VAL A 410 5.12 2.55 -20.77
N VAL A 411 6.29 2.02 -21.12
CA VAL A 411 7.44 1.98 -20.21
C VAL A 411 7.97 3.37 -19.87
N SER A 412 7.94 4.30 -20.84
CA SER A 412 8.41 5.68 -20.67
C SER A 412 7.37 6.62 -20.04
N ALA A 413 6.15 6.16 -19.77
CA ALA A 413 5.11 6.99 -19.19
C ALA A 413 5.41 7.34 -17.71
N PRO A 414 5.07 8.56 -17.26
CA PRO A 414 5.19 8.94 -15.85
C PRO A 414 4.43 7.98 -14.95
N GLY A 415 5.07 7.56 -13.84
CA GLY A 415 4.53 6.58 -12.90
C GLY A 415 4.97 5.13 -13.15
N ASN A 416 5.64 4.87 -14.29
CA ASN A 416 6.12 3.54 -14.68
C ASN A 416 7.66 3.40 -14.51
N GLU A 417 8.27 4.13 -13.57
CA GLU A 417 9.72 4.13 -13.35
C GLU A 417 10.28 2.73 -13.07
N HIS A 418 9.51 1.86 -12.43
CA HIS A 418 9.89 0.48 -12.17
C HIS A 418 9.98 -0.35 -13.46
N LEU A 419 9.05 -0.16 -14.41
CA LEU A 419 9.08 -0.82 -15.72
C LEU A 419 10.28 -0.36 -16.53
N TRP A 420 10.63 0.93 -16.44
CA TRP A 420 11.85 1.48 -17.06
C TRP A 420 13.12 0.87 -16.48
N GLY A 421 13.19 0.66 -15.15
CA GLY A 421 14.30 -0.05 -14.50
C GLY A 421 14.47 -1.45 -15.06
N TRP A 422 13.42 -2.25 -15.10
CA TRP A 422 13.45 -3.62 -15.63
C TRP A 422 13.75 -3.70 -17.14
N THR A 423 13.37 -2.67 -17.90
CA THR A 423 13.76 -2.60 -19.33
C THR A 423 15.25 -2.39 -19.49
N LYS A 424 15.87 -1.51 -18.68
CA LYS A 424 17.33 -1.31 -18.70
C LYS A 424 18.11 -2.54 -18.27
N GLU A 425 17.57 -3.33 -17.39
CA GLU A 425 18.15 -4.58 -16.90
C GLU A 425 17.87 -5.78 -17.84
N GLY A 426 17.03 -5.58 -18.87
CA GLY A 426 16.72 -6.60 -19.89
C GLY A 426 15.60 -7.56 -19.52
N TYR A 427 14.89 -7.37 -18.40
CA TYR A 427 13.75 -8.19 -17.99
C TYR A 427 12.46 -7.88 -18.77
N ILE A 428 12.34 -6.66 -19.31
CA ILE A 428 11.27 -6.26 -20.22
C ILE A 428 11.90 -5.87 -21.55
N ARG A 429 11.39 -6.43 -22.66
CA ARG A 429 11.72 -5.97 -24.00
C ARG A 429 10.64 -5.05 -24.54
N THR A 430 11.03 -4.01 -25.25
CA THR A 430 10.09 -3.04 -25.83
C THR A 430 10.16 -3.03 -27.34
N THR A 431 9.03 -2.71 -27.97
CA THR A 431 8.98 -2.32 -29.39
C THR A 431 8.59 -0.84 -29.51
N PRO A 432 9.07 -0.13 -30.56
CA PRO A 432 8.78 1.28 -30.74
C PRO A 432 7.29 1.57 -30.89
N GLY A 433 6.83 2.69 -30.32
CA GLY A 433 5.47 3.19 -30.50
C GLY A 433 4.54 2.95 -29.31
N ALA A 434 3.24 3.00 -29.59
CA ALA A 434 2.16 2.90 -28.59
C ALA A 434 1.51 1.53 -28.55
N GLU A 435 1.79 0.68 -29.51
CA GLU A 435 1.32 -0.71 -29.61
C GLU A 435 2.52 -1.63 -29.73
N LEU A 436 2.43 -2.80 -29.11
CA LEU A 436 3.47 -3.81 -29.17
C LEU A 436 3.43 -4.50 -30.55
N ASP A 437 4.60 -4.65 -31.18
CA ASP A 437 4.74 -5.49 -32.34
C ASP A 437 4.84 -6.96 -31.89
N LEU A 438 3.75 -7.69 -32.07
CA LEU A 438 3.64 -9.09 -31.63
C LEU A 438 4.56 -10.06 -32.39
N ASN A 439 5.18 -9.65 -33.51
CA ASN A 439 6.14 -10.49 -34.22
C ASN A 439 7.37 -10.80 -33.35
N ILE A 440 7.69 -9.96 -32.36
CA ILE A 440 8.77 -10.24 -31.39
C ILE A 440 8.46 -11.46 -30.52
N VAL A 441 7.19 -11.67 -30.17
CA VAL A 441 6.69 -12.81 -29.39
C VAL A 441 6.69 -14.07 -30.24
N GLU A 442 6.19 -13.97 -31.48
CA GLU A 442 6.18 -15.05 -32.45
C GLU A 442 7.58 -15.60 -32.71
N ALA A 443 8.52 -14.69 -32.99
CA ALA A 443 9.91 -15.04 -33.24
C ALA A 443 10.59 -15.71 -32.03
N LEU A 444 10.27 -15.28 -30.79
CA LEU A 444 10.78 -15.95 -29.59
C LEU A 444 10.28 -17.40 -29.49
N VAL A 445 9.00 -17.64 -29.70
CA VAL A 445 8.42 -19.00 -29.63
C VAL A 445 9.06 -19.91 -30.68
N LEU A 446 9.21 -19.44 -31.93
CA LEU A 446 9.91 -20.18 -32.99
C LEU A 446 11.38 -20.43 -32.63
N GLN A 447 12.07 -19.46 -32.06
CA GLN A 447 13.45 -19.64 -31.63
C GLN A 447 13.60 -20.69 -30.53
N LEU A 448 12.70 -20.66 -29.53
CA LEU A 448 12.64 -21.68 -28.47
C LEU A 448 12.41 -23.09 -29.03
N ALA A 449 11.69 -23.21 -30.12
CA ALA A 449 11.47 -24.48 -30.84
C ALA A 449 12.61 -24.84 -31.82
N GLY A 450 13.63 -23.99 -31.94
CA GLY A 450 14.74 -24.22 -32.87
C GLY A 450 14.43 -23.94 -34.34
N MET A 451 13.36 -23.20 -34.61
CA MET A 451 12.82 -22.86 -35.93
C MET A 451 12.96 -21.36 -36.24
N GLY A 452 13.48 -20.58 -35.29
CA GLY A 452 13.59 -19.12 -35.39
C GLY A 452 14.74 -18.64 -36.23
N ASP A 453 14.64 -17.37 -36.67
CA ASP A 453 15.73 -16.59 -37.25
C ASP A 453 16.24 -15.54 -36.24
N ASP A 454 17.27 -14.77 -36.61
CA ASP A 454 17.88 -13.75 -35.73
C ASP A 454 17.26 -12.35 -35.91
N THR A 455 16.12 -12.22 -36.54
CA THR A 455 15.51 -10.92 -36.89
C THR A 455 15.27 -10.05 -35.65
N TRP A 456 14.97 -10.67 -34.50
CA TRP A 456 14.70 -9.99 -33.22
C TRP A 456 15.83 -10.15 -32.19
N GLY A 457 17.00 -10.65 -32.58
CA GLY A 457 18.14 -10.85 -31.67
C GLY A 457 17.94 -11.98 -30.67
N TRP A 458 17.28 -13.06 -31.09
CA TRP A 458 17.05 -14.25 -30.27
C TRP A 458 18.07 -15.38 -30.47
N SER A 459 19.07 -15.19 -31.32
CA SER A 459 20.09 -16.21 -31.67
C SER A 459 20.82 -16.84 -30.49
N GLY A 460 20.87 -16.12 -29.35
CA GLY A 460 21.45 -16.63 -28.10
C GLY A 460 20.51 -17.51 -27.26
N VAL A 461 19.23 -17.60 -27.62
CA VAL A 461 18.24 -18.42 -26.89
C VAL A 461 18.36 -19.87 -27.37
N PRO A 462 18.61 -20.84 -26.45
CA PRO A 462 18.76 -22.23 -26.84
C PRO A 462 17.42 -22.85 -27.26
N SER A 463 17.46 -23.79 -28.20
CA SER A 463 16.29 -24.58 -28.60
C SER A 463 15.93 -25.64 -27.57
N LEU A 464 14.62 -25.85 -27.40
CA LEU A 464 14.01 -26.86 -26.57
C LEU A 464 13.24 -27.86 -27.44
N ASP A 465 12.86 -29.01 -26.89
CA ASP A 465 11.88 -29.91 -27.48
C ASP A 465 10.48 -29.45 -27.07
N VAL A 466 9.92 -28.50 -27.84
CA VAL A 466 8.65 -27.85 -27.54
C VAL A 466 7.50 -28.77 -27.94
N GLU A 467 6.82 -29.34 -26.95
CA GLU A 467 5.72 -30.30 -27.18
C GLU A 467 4.43 -29.56 -27.48
N MET A 468 4.19 -28.41 -26.83
CA MET A 468 2.93 -27.67 -27.03
C MET A 468 3.13 -26.18 -26.71
N VAL A 469 2.46 -25.32 -27.48
CA VAL A 469 2.29 -23.89 -27.23
C VAL A 469 0.83 -23.65 -26.87
N VAL A 470 0.55 -23.15 -25.66
CA VAL A 470 -0.80 -22.85 -25.17
C VAL A 470 -0.99 -21.34 -25.07
N TYR A 471 -2.06 -20.81 -25.64
CA TYR A 471 -2.29 -19.36 -25.76
C TYR A 471 -3.75 -18.97 -25.54
N ASP A 472 -4.02 -17.71 -25.12
CA ASP A 472 -5.38 -17.16 -25.11
C ASP A 472 -5.77 -16.70 -26.53
N ALA A 473 -7.03 -16.85 -26.87
CA ALA A 473 -7.62 -16.54 -28.18
C ALA A 473 -7.42 -15.09 -28.65
N LEU A 474 -7.25 -14.15 -27.72
CA LEU A 474 -7.18 -12.74 -28.05
C LEU A 474 -5.85 -12.42 -28.77
N PHE A 475 -5.91 -11.93 -30.01
CA PHE A 475 -4.77 -11.54 -30.86
C PHE A 475 -3.88 -12.67 -31.40
N ALA A 476 -4.08 -13.94 -31.05
CA ALA A 476 -3.13 -15.01 -31.34
C ALA A 476 -3.45 -15.84 -32.62
N SER A 477 -4.63 -15.70 -33.24
CA SER A 477 -5.09 -16.61 -34.31
C SER A 477 -4.13 -16.69 -35.50
N GLN A 478 -3.55 -15.56 -35.93
CA GLN A 478 -2.56 -15.56 -37.04
C GLN A 478 -1.24 -16.18 -36.62
N MET A 479 -0.77 -15.87 -35.41
CA MET A 479 0.46 -16.41 -34.86
C MET A 479 0.37 -17.93 -34.68
N ALA A 480 -0.75 -18.40 -34.14
CA ALA A 480 -1.01 -19.84 -33.98
C ALA A 480 -0.96 -20.59 -35.33
N ALA A 481 -1.58 -20.01 -36.36
CA ALA A 481 -1.50 -20.58 -37.69
C ALA A 481 -0.05 -20.64 -38.25
N ASN A 482 0.76 -19.63 -37.94
CA ASN A 482 2.18 -19.61 -38.33
C ASN A 482 2.96 -20.69 -37.55
N TRP A 483 2.76 -20.82 -36.24
CA TRP A 483 3.39 -21.86 -35.42
C TRP A 483 3.03 -23.25 -35.88
N GLU A 484 1.74 -23.48 -36.21
CA GLU A 484 1.26 -24.77 -36.78
C GLU A 484 1.86 -25.03 -38.17
N GLY A 485 2.00 -23.98 -38.98
CA GLY A 485 2.66 -24.04 -40.29
C GLY A 485 4.12 -24.48 -40.21
N GLU A 486 4.82 -24.13 -39.15
CA GLU A 486 6.19 -24.57 -38.83
C GLU A 486 6.22 -25.94 -38.12
N GLY A 487 5.09 -26.54 -37.80
CA GLY A 487 4.97 -27.89 -37.23
C GLY A 487 4.87 -27.93 -35.70
N LEU A 488 4.63 -26.81 -35.02
CA LEU A 488 4.33 -26.80 -33.61
C LEU A 488 2.89 -27.15 -33.33
N THR A 489 2.64 -27.77 -32.18
CA THR A 489 1.26 -27.99 -31.68
C THR A 489 0.83 -26.74 -30.91
N ALA A 490 -0.11 -25.96 -31.47
CA ALA A 490 -0.64 -24.76 -30.82
C ALA A 490 -2.08 -25.01 -30.32
N VAL A 491 -2.39 -24.68 -29.06
CA VAL A 491 -3.68 -24.94 -28.44
C VAL A 491 -4.26 -23.66 -27.84
N GLU A 492 -5.49 -23.31 -28.27
CA GLU A 492 -6.22 -22.19 -27.70
C GLU A 492 -6.84 -22.56 -26.35
N LEU A 493 -6.47 -21.82 -25.29
CA LEU A 493 -7.06 -21.92 -23.97
C LEU A 493 -7.81 -20.63 -23.64
N ARG A 494 -9.14 -20.66 -23.72
CA ARG A 494 -9.96 -19.48 -23.38
C ARG A 494 -9.89 -19.19 -21.89
N SER A 495 -9.70 -17.92 -21.52
CA SER A 495 -9.65 -17.43 -20.14
C SER A 495 -11.01 -17.50 -19.43
N ARG A 496 -11.53 -18.73 -19.22
CA ARG A 496 -12.73 -19.02 -18.44
C ARG A 496 -12.35 -19.69 -17.13
N ALA A 497 -13.13 -19.45 -16.07
CA ALA A 497 -12.86 -20.04 -14.75
C ALA A 497 -12.75 -21.57 -14.78
N SER A 498 -13.57 -22.25 -15.60
CA SER A 498 -13.50 -23.71 -15.77
C SER A 498 -12.17 -24.19 -16.36
N ASN A 499 -11.57 -23.43 -17.27
CA ASN A 499 -10.33 -23.79 -17.94
C ASN A 499 -9.09 -23.44 -17.11
N LEU A 500 -9.20 -22.36 -16.31
CA LEU A 500 -8.09 -21.86 -15.50
C LEU A 500 -8.00 -22.50 -14.12
N ASN A 501 -9.05 -23.18 -13.66
CA ASN A 501 -9.11 -23.78 -12.31
C ASN A 501 -8.00 -24.81 -12.08
N GLU A 502 -7.88 -25.81 -12.96
CA GLU A 502 -6.91 -26.89 -12.80
C GLU A 502 -5.45 -26.40 -12.87
N PRO A 503 -5.03 -25.62 -13.90
CA PRO A 503 -3.67 -25.11 -13.94
C PRO A 503 -3.36 -24.15 -12.79
N PHE A 504 -4.35 -23.42 -12.27
CA PHE A 504 -4.15 -22.53 -11.12
C PHE A 504 -3.96 -23.32 -9.82
N ASN A 505 -4.77 -24.34 -9.57
CA ASN A 505 -4.57 -25.24 -8.44
C ASN A 505 -3.21 -25.95 -8.51
N LYS A 506 -2.79 -26.38 -9.72
CA LYS A 506 -1.48 -27.00 -9.92
C LYS A 506 -0.34 -26.03 -9.65
N LEU A 507 -0.46 -24.76 -10.05
CA LEU A 507 0.51 -23.72 -9.76
C LEU A 507 0.63 -23.48 -8.25
N ILE A 508 -0.49 -23.31 -7.54
CA ILE A 508 -0.51 -23.12 -6.07
C ILE A 508 0.19 -24.29 -5.39
N ALA A 509 -0.24 -25.53 -5.71
CA ALA A 509 0.36 -26.73 -5.12
C ALA A 509 1.86 -26.87 -5.44
N ALA A 510 2.29 -26.50 -6.65
CA ALA A 510 3.71 -26.56 -7.02
C ALA A 510 4.57 -25.54 -6.25
N VAL A 511 4.02 -24.37 -5.95
CA VAL A 511 4.69 -23.35 -5.11
C VAL A 511 4.75 -23.81 -3.65
N ASP A 512 3.62 -24.22 -3.08
CA ASP A 512 3.52 -24.64 -1.68
C ASP A 512 4.41 -25.86 -1.36
N ASP A 513 4.48 -26.82 -2.29
CA ASP A 513 5.32 -28.02 -2.18
C ASP A 513 6.78 -27.81 -2.60
N GLN A 514 7.18 -26.57 -2.94
CA GLN A 514 8.52 -26.22 -3.44
C GLN A 514 8.94 -27.03 -4.69
N ARG A 515 7.99 -27.37 -5.54
CA ARG A 515 8.20 -28.10 -6.81
C ARG A 515 8.34 -27.18 -8.03
N LEU A 516 8.07 -25.89 -7.86
CA LEU A 516 8.32 -24.87 -8.89
C LEU A 516 9.65 -24.18 -8.59
N ILE A 517 10.52 -24.08 -9.59
CA ILE A 517 11.81 -23.38 -9.48
C ILE A 517 11.87 -22.37 -10.62
N ASN A 518 11.92 -21.10 -10.29
CA ASN A 518 11.96 -20.01 -11.26
C ASN A 518 13.37 -19.40 -11.38
N ASP A 519 13.64 -18.70 -12.48
CA ASP A 519 14.92 -18.08 -12.82
C ASP A 519 15.23 -16.78 -12.04
N GLY A 520 14.36 -16.38 -11.11
CA GLY A 520 14.50 -15.13 -10.35
C GLY A 520 14.13 -13.89 -11.16
N ASN A 521 13.33 -14.02 -12.23
CA ASN A 521 12.85 -12.88 -12.99
C ASN A 521 11.99 -11.95 -12.11
N PRO A 522 12.42 -10.68 -11.86
CA PRO A 522 11.72 -9.78 -10.95
C PRO A 522 10.34 -9.35 -11.45
N VAL A 523 10.13 -9.36 -12.77
CA VAL A 523 8.82 -9.04 -13.38
C VAL A 523 7.83 -10.16 -13.11
N LEU A 524 8.24 -11.42 -13.29
CA LEU A 524 7.39 -12.57 -12.97
C LEU A 524 7.09 -12.64 -11.47
N THR A 525 8.08 -12.40 -10.60
CA THR A 525 7.91 -12.33 -9.14
C THR A 525 6.96 -11.21 -8.73
N TRP A 526 7.03 -10.02 -9.37
CA TRP A 526 6.07 -8.95 -9.16
C TRP A 526 4.65 -9.36 -9.56
N MET A 527 4.48 -10.00 -10.72
CA MET A 527 3.19 -10.49 -11.20
C MET A 527 2.63 -11.61 -10.30
N ALA A 528 3.47 -12.48 -9.78
CA ALA A 528 3.09 -13.48 -8.78
C ALA A 528 2.51 -12.82 -7.52
N GLY A 529 3.15 -11.75 -7.04
CA GLY A 529 2.65 -10.95 -5.92
C GLY A 529 1.31 -10.27 -6.18
N ASN A 530 1.00 -9.90 -7.43
CA ASN A 530 -0.25 -9.25 -7.84
C ASN A 530 -1.40 -10.24 -8.08
N THR A 531 -1.11 -11.55 -8.11
CA THR A 531 -2.09 -12.58 -8.44
C THR A 531 -2.99 -12.88 -7.25
N MET A 532 -4.29 -12.62 -7.42
CA MET A 532 -5.33 -12.87 -6.42
C MET A 532 -6.12 -14.11 -6.77
N LEU A 533 -6.67 -14.75 -5.74
CA LEU A 533 -7.63 -15.83 -5.90
C LEU A 533 -9.05 -15.27 -5.91
N LYS A 534 -9.83 -15.62 -6.94
CA LYS A 534 -11.25 -15.38 -6.99
C LYS A 534 -12.01 -16.69 -7.16
N GLN A 535 -13.06 -16.87 -6.36
CA GLN A 535 -13.97 -18.02 -6.45
C GLN A 535 -15.23 -17.64 -7.20
N VAL A 536 -15.72 -18.54 -8.06
CA VAL A 536 -17.00 -18.34 -8.75
C VAL A 536 -18.14 -18.43 -7.73
N GLN A 537 -19.06 -17.46 -7.75
CA GLN A 537 -20.23 -17.48 -6.87
C GLN A 537 -21.08 -18.74 -7.13
N GLY A 538 -21.24 -19.59 -6.11
CA GLY A 538 -22.03 -20.81 -6.16
C GLY A 538 -21.35 -22.00 -6.84
N GLY A 539 -20.04 -21.94 -7.08
CA GLY A 539 -19.24 -23.04 -7.64
C GLY A 539 -17.91 -23.23 -6.93
N ASP A 540 -17.26 -24.36 -7.17
CA ASP A 540 -15.98 -24.73 -6.57
C ASP A 540 -14.76 -24.24 -7.37
N TYR A 541 -14.97 -23.58 -8.52
CA TYR A 541 -13.87 -23.11 -9.37
C TYR A 541 -13.21 -21.86 -8.81
N ILE A 542 -11.88 -21.91 -8.77
CA ILE A 542 -11.02 -20.75 -8.47
C ILE A 542 -10.27 -20.32 -9.74
N TYR A 543 -9.96 -19.04 -9.83
CA TYR A 543 -9.18 -18.51 -10.95
C TYR A 543 -8.40 -17.26 -10.51
N PRO A 544 -7.29 -16.94 -11.21
CA PRO A 544 -6.51 -15.75 -10.90
C PRO A 544 -7.26 -14.49 -11.29
N THR A 545 -7.09 -13.46 -10.50
CA THR A 545 -7.58 -12.10 -10.80
C THR A 545 -6.57 -11.09 -10.32
N LYS A 546 -6.72 -9.86 -10.78
CA LYS A 546 -5.96 -8.69 -10.30
C LYS A 546 -6.89 -7.78 -9.50
N LEU A 547 -6.37 -7.03 -8.53
CA LEU A 547 -7.19 -6.16 -7.70
C LEU A 547 -7.52 -4.86 -8.43
N THR A 548 -6.50 -4.26 -9.05
CA THR A 548 -6.63 -3.01 -9.80
C THR A 548 -6.25 -3.22 -11.28
N PRO A 549 -6.71 -2.38 -12.21
CA PRO A 549 -6.29 -2.44 -13.62
C PRO A 549 -4.78 -2.23 -13.82
N GLU A 550 -4.12 -1.56 -12.87
CA GLU A 550 -2.69 -1.29 -12.87
C GLU A 550 -1.86 -2.53 -12.49
N ASP A 551 -2.42 -3.43 -11.68
CA ASP A 551 -1.78 -4.71 -11.35
C ASP A 551 -1.70 -5.59 -12.59
N LYS A 552 -0.54 -6.17 -12.82
CA LYS A 552 -0.30 -7.07 -13.96
C LYS A 552 -0.09 -8.49 -13.43
N ILE A 553 -0.70 -9.46 -14.12
CA ILE A 553 -0.61 -10.91 -13.81
C ILE A 553 -0.34 -11.74 -15.07
N ASP A 554 -0.09 -11.10 -16.19
CA ASP A 554 0.00 -11.69 -17.52
C ASP A 554 1.06 -12.79 -17.62
N GLY A 555 2.20 -12.64 -16.91
CA GLY A 555 3.22 -13.68 -16.78
C GLY A 555 2.74 -14.91 -16.02
N ILE A 556 1.86 -14.74 -15.04
CA ILE A 556 1.26 -15.85 -14.30
C ILE A 556 0.19 -16.55 -15.13
N VAL A 557 -0.59 -15.80 -15.93
CA VAL A 557 -1.52 -16.39 -16.89
C VAL A 557 -0.75 -17.19 -17.94
N ALA A 558 0.34 -16.66 -18.49
CA ALA A 558 1.22 -17.40 -19.38
C ALA A 558 1.81 -18.67 -18.71
N LEU A 559 2.23 -18.59 -17.45
CA LEU A 559 2.72 -19.74 -16.68
C LEU A 559 1.62 -20.81 -16.52
N MET A 560 0.40 -20.39 -16.23
CA MET A 560 -0.75 -21.32 -16.14
C MET A 560 -1.05 -21.98 -17.49
N ASN A 561 -0.97 -21.22 -18.59
CA ASN A 561 -1.11 -21.78 -19.92
C ASN A 561 -0.05 -22.86 -20.19
N ALA A 562 1.20 -22.62 -19.81
CA ALA A 562 2.27 -23.62 -19.92
C ALA A 562 2.08 -24.85 -19.01
N LEU A 563 1.44 -24.68 -17.84
CA LEU A 563 1.12 -25.77 -16.91
C LEU A 563 -0.14 -26.53 -17.29
N TRP A 564 -1.01 -25.97 -18.15
CA TRP A 564 -2.28 -26.58 -18.50
C TRP A 564 -2.14 -28.01 -19.06
N PRO A 565 -1.25 -28.34 -20.02
CA PRO A 565 -1.10 -29.70 -20.50
C PRO A 565 -0.74 -30.69 -19.39
N LEU A 566 0.08 -30.22 -18.44
CA LEU A 566 0.53 -31.02 -17.30
C LEU A 566 -0.56 -31.18 -16.22
N SER A 567 -1.59 -30.32 -16.21
CA SER A 567 -2.72 -30.42 -15.29
C SER A 567 -3.80 -31.39 -15.77
N GLN A 568 -3.82 -31.74 -17.08
CA GLN A 568 -4.80 -32.65 -17.66
C GLN A 568 -4.40 -34.12 -17.50
N VAL A 569 -3.16 -34.40 -17.13
CA VAL A 569 -2.70 -35.76 -16.89
C VAL A 569 -3.06 -36.13 -15.45
N ALA A 570 -4.16 -36.85 -15.25
CA ALA A 570 -4.44 -37.54 -14.02
C ALA A 570 -3.31 -38.57 -13.74
N ASP A 571 -2.98 -38.86 -12.48
CA ASP A 571 -1.90 -39.76 -11.99
C ASP A 571 -1.94 -41.20 -12.57
N SER A 572 -2.03 -41.33 -13.86
CA SER A 572 -1.94 -42.61 -14.56
C SER A 572 -0.66 -42.69 -15.37
N GLU A 573 0.13 -43.69 -15.09
CA GLU A 573 1.30 -44.13 -15.85
C GLU A 573 0.91 -44.44 -17.31
N ASP A 574 0.82 -43.41 -18.17
CA ASP A 574 1.13 -43.55 -19.61
C ASP A 574 0.94 -42.22 -20.37
N THR A 575 2.05 -41.54 -20.64
CA THR A 575 2.07 -40.21 -21.27
C THR A 575 2.22 -40.29 -22.80
N ARG A 576 1.57 -41.21 -23.50
CA ARG A 576 1.73 -41.33 -24.95
C ARG A 576 0.47 -41.13 -25.78
N THR A 577 -0.68 -40.76 -25.23
CA THR A 577 -1.90 -40.58 -26.02
C THR A 577 -2.74 -39.39 -25.53
N VAL A 578 -2.34 -38.18 -25.88
CA VAL A 578 -3.31 -37.08 -25.97
C VAL A 578 -3.32 -36.63 -27.43
N THR A 579 -4.03 -37.37 -28.25
CA THR A 579 -4.39 -36.97 -29.62
C THR A 579 -5.82 -36.50 -29.61
N GLN A 580 -6.00 -35.25 -30.09
CA GLN A 580 -7.20 -34.67 -30.67
C GLN A 580 -8.53 -34.99 -29.96
N GLY A 581 -8.98 -34.07 -29.16
CA GLY A 581 -10.38 -33.97 -28.74
C GLY A 581 -10.81 -32.51 -28.76
N TYR A 582 -11.50 -32.10 -29.82
CA TYR A 582 -12.31 -30.89 -29.77
C TYR A 582 -13.33 -31.06 -28.64
N VAL A 583 -13.31 -30.14 -27.68
CA VAL A 583 -14.38 -30.05 -26.70
C VAL A 583 -15.17 -28.78 -26.99
N ASP A 584 -16.20 -28.92 -27.83
CA ASP A 584 -17.38 -28.08 -27.83
C ASP A 584 -18.26 -28.51 -26.65
N VAL A 585 -18.42 -27.66 -25.63
CA VAL A 585 -19.66 -27.48 -24.86
C VAL A 585 -19.69 -26.03 -24.31
#